data_686283d156628a9344615a2331d2d0b3
#
_entry.id   686283d156628a9344615a2331d2d0b3
#
_cell.length_a   1.000
_cell.length_b   1.000
_cell.length_c   1.000
_cell.angle_alpha   90.00
_cell.angle_beta   90.00
_cell.angle_gamma   90.00
#
_symmetry.space_group_name_H-M   'P 1'
#
loop_
_entity.id
_entity.type
_entity.pdbx_description
1 polymer ?
#
loop_
_entity_poly.entity_id
_entity_poly.type
_entity_poly.pdbx_seq_one_letter_code
_entity_poly.pdbx_strand_id
1 'polypeptide(L)'
;MKTTRDYYFEYTESAHRELLENCPQWVNLNLCMDQFISLLLSILKKLSVTDLEEKYRLTLIVSFIRTHFVIIDLIEASDLIEAATLIRKQAELLARFNEIGDKDLHKIIGKTPNITAVNIGATYGSLSEIAHSSKLETMSLLGIQANAEHTGFSVYPVFNEHTLKTISIYCDVFCKFVAAMLQYEQLSISKEFNTISLEIINNFIEEGLKSNIDYFEIWKES
;
A
#
# COMPACT_ATOMS: atom_id res chain seq x y z
N MET A 1 -3.92 1.29 -37.10
CA MET A 1 -3.26 2.43 -36.42
C MET A 1 -3.49 2.23 -34.93
N LYS A 2 -2.43 2.20 -34.10
CA LYS A 2 -2.57 2.08 -32.65
C LYS A 2 -3.18 3.35 -32.08
N THR A 3 -4.04 3.20 -31.06
CA THR A 3 -4.60 4.31 -30.29
C THR A 3 -3.67 4.71 -29.13
N THR A 4 -3.88 5.86 -28.53
CA THR A 4 -3.17 6.29 -27.31
C THR A 4 -3.33 5.25 -26.18
N ARG A 5 -4.51 4.62 -26.10
CA ARG A 5 -4.81 3.57 -25.13
C ARG A 5 -3.99 2.29 -25.36
N ASP A 6 -3.78 1.91 -26.63
CA ASP A 6 -2.95 0.74 -26.97
C ASP A 6 -1.49 0.97 -26.54
N TYR A 7 -0.97 2.19 -26.73
CA TYR A 7 0.36 2.56 -26.25
C TYR A 7 0.42 2.53 -24.72
N TYR A 8 -0.57 3.06 -24.02
CA TYR A 8 -0.61 3.02 -22.56
C TYR A 8 -0.50 1.57 -22.05
N PHE A 9 -1.26 0.63 -22.60
CA PHE A 9 -1.17 -0.78 -22.21
C PHE A 9 0.19 -1.41 -22.52
N GLU A 10 0.80 -1.09 -23.64
CA GLU A 10 2.14 -1.61 -23.97
C GLU A 10 3.20 -1.11 -22.98
N TYR A 11 3.11 0.14 -22.56
CA TYR A 11 4.04 0.70 -21.57
C TYR A 11 3.81 0.10 -20.19
N THR A 12 2.57 -0.09 -19.76
CA THR A 12 2.28 -0.75 -18.48
C THR A 12 2.76 -2.20 -18.44
N GLU A 13 2.61 -2.95 -19.54
CA GLU A 13 3.14 -4.31 -19.67
C GLU A 13 4.69 -4.33 -19.64
N SER A 14 5.33 -3.32 -20.24
CA SER A 14 6.79 -3.17 -20.18
C SER A 14 7.26 -2.86 -18.77
N ALA A 15 6.61 -1.89 -18.10
CA ALA A 15 6.92 -1.50 -16.74
C ALA A 15 6.77 -2.68 -15.76
N HIS A 16 5.69 -3.45 -15.89
CA HIS A 16 5.48 -4.66 -15.09
C HIS A 16 6.59 -5.70 -15.30
N ARG A 17 7.00 -5.93 -16.55
CA ARG A 17 8.09 -6.87 -16.86
C ARG A 17 9.41 -6.41 -16.25
N GLU A 18 9.75 -5.12 -16.40
CA GLU A 18 10.94 -4.54 -15.81
C GLU A 18 10.92 -4.60 -14.27
N LEU A 19 9.75 -4.40 -13.65
CA LEU A 19 9.58 -4.61 -12.21
C LEU A 19 9.94 -6.04 -11.81
N LEU A 20 9.42 -7.06 -12.51
CA LEU A 20 9.70 -8.47 -12.19
C LEU A 20 11.17 -8.86 -12.45
N GLU A 21 11.82 -8.25 -13.44
CA GLU A 21 13.26 -8.44 -13.69
C GLU A 21 14.10 -7.83 -12.56
N ASN A 22 13.71 -6.67 -12.02
CA ASN A 22 14.44 -5.97 -10.96
C ASN A 22 14.07 -6.42 -9.55
N CYS A 23 12.86 -6.95 -9.35
CA CYS A 23 12.36 -7.44 -8.08
C CYS A 23 11.48 -8.69 -8.27
N PRO A 24 12.06 -9.85 -8.60
CA PRO A 24 11.27 -11.08 -8.80
C PRO A 24 10.51 -11.52 -7.54
N GLN A 25 10.97 -11.14 -6.35
CA GLN A 25 10.28 -11.41 -5.07
C GLN A 25 8.93 -10.69 -4.96
N TRP A 26 8.68 -9.67 -5.77
CA TRP A 26 7.41 -8.94 -5.75
C TRP A 26 6.20 -9.86 -5.91
N VAL A 27 6.30 -10.88 -6.76
CA VAL A 27 5.22 -11.88 -6.95
C VAL A 27 4.86 -12.58 -5.64
N ASN A 28 5.87 -13.02 -4.90
CA ASN A 28 5.66 -13.73 -3.63
C ASN A 28 5.18 -12.79 -2.52
N LEU A 29 5.71 -11.56 -2.47
CA LEU A 29 5.25 -10.53 -1.54
C LEU A 29 3.77 -10.21 -1.76
N ASN A 30 3.38 -10.00 -3.02
CA ASN A 30 1.99 -9.74 -3.38
C ASN A 30 1.08 -10.93 -3.02
N LEU A 31 1.53 -12.16 -3.29
CA LEU A 31 0.81 -13.37 -2.90
C LEU A 31 0.59 -13.44 -1.37
N CYS A 32 1.59 -13.11 -0.57
CA CYS A 32 1.43 -13.08 0.90
C CYS A 32 0.41 -12.01 1.33
N MET A 33 0.44 -10.83 0.71
CA MET A 33 -0.56 -9.78 0.98
C MET A 33 -1.98 -10.26 0.64
N ASP A 34 -2.17 -10.88 -0.52
CA ASP A 34 -3.45 -11.42 -0.95
C ASP A 34 -3.96 -12.55 -0.04
N GLN A 35 -3.07 -13.41 0.42
CA GLN A 35 -3.41 -14.47 1.38
C GLN A 35 -3.90 -13.89 2.70
N PHE A 36 -3.22 -12.85 3.22
CA PHE A 36 -3.67 -12.16 4.43
C PHE A 36 -5.04 -11.50 4.23
N ILE A 37 -5.24 -10.79 3.13
CA ILE A 37 -6.52 -10.15 2.80
C ILE A 37 -7.63 -11.20 2.66
N SER A 38 -7.37 -12.33 2.02
CA SER A 38 -8.33 -13.43 1.86
C SER A 38 -8.73 -14.05 3.20
N LEU A 39 -7.74 -14.27 4.07
CA LEU A 39 -7.98 -14.74 5.44
C LEU A 39 -8.84 -13.74 6.22
N LEU A 40 -8.48 -12.46 6.19
CA LEU A 40 -9.23 -11.38 6.85
C LEU A 40 -10.68 -11.32 6.35
N LEU A 41 -10.90 -11.34 5.05
CA LEU A 41 -12.24 -11.35 4.45
C LEU A 41 -13.07 -12.57 4.87
N SER A 42 -12.45 -13.74 5.03
CA SER A 42 -13.15 -14.96 5.47
C SER A 42 -13.73 -14.83 6.86
N ILE A 43 -13.09 -14.03 7.72
CA ILE A 43 -13.53 -13.78 9.10
C ILE A 43 -14.52 -12.62 9.13
N LEU A 44 -14.23 -11.52 8.45
CA LEU A 44 -15.11 -10.34 8.41
C LEU A 44 -16.52 -10.69 7.95
N LYS A 45 -16.67 -11.63 7.00
CA LYS A 45 -17.97 -12.13 6.53
C LYS A 45 -18.82 -12.81 7.62
N LYS A 46 -18.20 -13.27 8.70
CA LYS A 46 -18.86 -13.96 9.82
C LYS A 46 -19.21 -13.02 10.96
N LEU A 47 -18.68 -11.78 10.96
CA LEU A 47 -18.93 -10.82 12.03
C LEU A 47 -20.33 -10.22 11.88
N SER A 48 -21.08 -10.26 13.00
CA SER A 48 -22.35 -9.56 13.13
C SER A 48 -22.13 -8.36 14.07
N VAL A 49 -22.19 -7.15 13.53
CA VAL A 49 -21.87 -5.93 14.25
C VAL A 49 -23.08 -5.02 14.31
N THR A 50 -23.48 -4.64 15.51
CA THR A 50 -24.64 -3.74 15.76
C THR A 50 -24.19 -2.35 16.17
N ASP A 51 -23.06 -2.24 16.85
CA ASP A 51 -22.48 -1.00 17.33
C ASP A 51 -22.00 -0.08 16.21
N LEU A 52 -22.15 1.23 16.38
CA LEU A 52 -21.82 2.23 15.36
C LEU A 52 -20.30 2.38 15.17
N GLU A 53 -19.52 2.31 16.24
CA GLU A 53 -18.07 2.42 16.19
C GLU A 53 -17.47 1.23 15.42
N GLU A 54 -17.95 0.03 15.72
CA GLU A 54 -17.52 -1.19 15.05
C GLU A 54 -17.94 -1.22 13.57
N LYS A 55 -19.13 -0.73 13.23
CA LYS A 55 -19.53 -0.55 11.82
C LYS A 55 -18.59 0.41 11.09
N TYR A 56 -18.18 1.48 11.77
CA TYR A 56 -17.25 2.44 11.18
C TYR A 56 -15.85 1.83 11.00
N ARG A 57 -15.34 1.07 12.00
CA ARG A 57 -14.08 0.31 11.87
C ARG A 57 -14.11 -0.63 10.66
N LEU A 58 -15.18 -1.41 10.52
CA LEU A 58 -15.34 -2.32 9.38
C LEU A 58 -15.36 -1.57 8.04
N THR A 59 -15.99 -0.39 7.99
CA THR A 59 -15.99 0.45 6.79
C THR A 59 -14.56 0.90 6.42
N LEU A 60 -13.73 1.26 7.41
CA LEU A 60 -12.33 1.63 7.19
C LEU A 60 -11.50 0.43 6.69
N ILE A 61 -11.68 -0.75 7.30
CA ILE A 61 -11.02 -2.00 6.86
C ILE A 61 -11.40 -2.32 5.41
N VAL A 62 -12.68 -2.31 5.08
CA VAL A 62 -13.15 -2.60 3.71
C VAL A 62 -12.61 -1.56 2.72
N SER A 63 -12.53 -0.28 3.11
CA SER A 63 -11.94 0.76 2.27
C SER A 63 -10.44 0.52 2.05
N PHE A 64 -9.70 0.11 3.08
CA PHE A 64 -8.29 -0.27 2.97
C PHE A 64 -8.12 -1.43 1.98
N ILE A 65 -8.89 -2.51 2.13
CA ILE A 65 -8.83 -3.68 1.25
C ILE A 65 -9.13 -3.29 -0.22
N ARG A 66 -10.14 -2.47 -0.46
CA ARG A 66 -10.50 -2.05 -1.82
C ARG A 66 -9.41 -1.21 -2.48
N THR A 67 -8.74 -0.35 -1.72
CA THR A 67 -7.62 0.44 -2.25
C THR A 67 -6.35 -0.40 -2.42
N HIS A 68 -6.17 -1.47 -1.64
CA HIS A 68 -5.05 -2.41 -1.79
C HIS A 68 -4.92 -2.93 -3.22
N PHE A 69 -5.99 -3.51 -3.78
CA PHE A 69 -5.95 -4.07 -5.13
C PHE A 69 -5.59 -3.01 -6.19
N VAL A 70 -6.16 -1.80 -6.05
CA VAL A 70 -5.86 -0.71 -6.99
C VAL A 70 -4.41 -0.25 -6.87
N ILE A 71 -3.85 -0.20 -5.66
CA ILE A 71 -2.46 0.18 -5.43
C ILE A 71 -1.50 -0.82 -6.07
N ILE A 72 -1.77 -2.13 -5.93
CA ILE A 72 -0.96 -3.16 -6.58
C ILE A 72 -0.94 -2.95 -8.10
N ASP A 73 -2.11 -2.80 -8.72
CA ASP A 73 -2.21 -2.55 -10.17
C ASP A 73 -1.43 -1.31 -10.61
N LEU A 74 -1.50 -0.21 -9.84
CA LEU A 74 -0.79 1.04 -10.13
C LEU A 74 0.73 0.90 -9.95
N ILE A 75 1.19 0.19 -8.92
CA ILE A 75 2.62 -0.08 -8.71
C ILE A 75 3.16 -0.91 -9.87
N GLU A 76 2.45 -1.98 -10.25
CA GLU A 76 2.84 -2.85 -11.36
C GLU A 76 2.85 -2.13 -12.70
N ALA A 77 1.95 -1.17 -12.88
CA ALA A 77 1.93 -0.29 -14.03
C ALA A 77 2.98 0.84 -13.95
N SER A 78 3.65 1.05 -12.82
CA SER A 78 4.49 2.23 -12.52
C SER A 78 3.76 3.57 -12.61
N ASP A 79 2.46 3.60 -12.33
CA ASP A 79 1.66 4.81 -12.12
C ASP A 79 1.86 5.33 -10.67
N LEU A 80 3.07 5.82 -10.39
CA LEU A 80 3.54 6.02 -9.02
C LEU A 80 2.89 7.19 -8.29
N ILE A 81 2.44 8.23 -8.99
CA ILE A 81 1.75 9.38 -8.38
C ILE A 81 0.39 8.94 -7.85
N GLU A 82 -0.35 8.20 -8.64
CA GLU A 82 -1.65 7.63 -8.30
C GLU A 82 -1.52 6.59 -7.19
N ALA A 83 -0.51 5.71 -7.28
CA ALA A 83 -0.19 4.74 -6.22
C ALA A 83 0.10 5.46 -4.90
N ALA A 84 0.99 6.45 -4.88
CA ALA A 84 1.34 7.22 -3.69
C ALA A 84 0.13 7.94 -3.07
N THR A 85 -0.76 8.46 -3.90
CA THR A 85 -2.00 9.12 -3.44
C THR A 85 -2.91 8.12 -2.72
N LEU A 86 -3.05 6.90 -3.23
CA LEU A 86 -3.86 5.87 -2.59
C LEU A 86 -3.18 5.26 -1.36
N ILE A 87 -1.85 5.11 -1.35
CA ILE A 87 -1.08 4.69 -0.17
C ILE A 87 -1.27 5.72 0.96
N ARG A 88 -1.21 7.03 0.65
CA ARG A 88 -1.54 8.08 1.62
C ARG A 88 -2.94 7.91 2.19
N LYS A 89 -3.94 7.65 1.34
CA LYS A 89 -5.31 7.39 1.80
C LYS A 89 -5.37 6.18 2.74
N GLN A 90 -4.65 5.10 2.46
CA GLN A 90 -4.59 3.94 3.36
C GLN A 90 -3.98 4.31 4.72
N ALA A 91 -2.92 5.13 4.73
CA ALA A 91 -2.33 5.65 5.95
C ALA A 91 -3.34 6.46 6.79
N GLU A 92 -4.16 7.28 6.14
CA GLU A 92 -5.24 8.03 6.80
C GLU A 92 -6.36 7.12 7.33
N LEU A 93 -6.74 6.07 6.59
CA LEU A 93 -7.72 5.07 7.04
C LEU A 93 -7.22 4.33 8.30
N LEU A 94 -5.95 3.94 8.30
CA LEU A 94 -5.31 3.25 9.43
C LEU A 94 -5.21 4.17 10.67
N ALA A 95 -4.81 5.43 10.48
CA ALA A 95 -4.78 6.41 11.55
C ALA A 95 -6.17 6.62 12.16
N ARG A 96 -7.19 6.72 11.32
CA ARG A 96 -8.59 6.83 11.76
C ARG A 96 -9.05 5.58 12.50
N PHE A 97 -8.69 4.39 12.03
CA PHE A 97 -9.00 3.13 12.69
C PHE A 97 -8.44 3.09 14.13
N ASN A 98 -7.19 3.53 14.32
CA ASN A 98 -6.56 3.56 15.62
C ASN A 98 -7.13 4.64 16.56
N GLU A 99 -7.71 5.72 16.04
CA GLU A 99 -8.37 6.75 16.86
C GLU A 99 -9.71 6.30 17.46
N ILE A 100 -10.38 5.30 16.84
CA ILE A 100 -11.66 4.81 17.32
C ILE A 100 -11.44 4.00 18.61
N GLY A 101 -12.24 4.26 19.64
CA GLY A 101 -12.09 3.66 20.96
C GLY A 101 -11.29 4.52 21.94
N ASP A 102 -10.28 5.28 21.47
CA ASP A 102 -9.58 6.26 22.30
C ASP A 102 -10.36 7.58 22.39
N LYS A 103 -11.19 7.89 21.41
CA LYS A 103 -11.95 9.13 21.29
C LYS A 103 -13.38 8.84 20.86
N ASP A 104 -14.30 9.62 21.43
CA ASP A 104 -15.70 9.64 21.00
C ASP A 104 -15.80 9.85 19.47
N LEU A 105 -16.55 8.99 18.81
CA LEU A 105 -16.72 8.98 17.35
C LEU A 105 -17.18 10.36 16.82
N HIS A 106 -18.07 11.04 17.53
CA HIS A 106 -18.57 12.38 17.15
C HIS A 106 -17.46 13.45 17.16
N LYS A 107 -16.38 13.22 17.90
CA LYS A 107 -15.25 14.16 17.98
C LYS A 107 -14.23 13.97 16.85
N ILE A 108 -14.24 12.82 16.18
CA ILE A 108 -13.26 12.47 15.14
C ILE A 108 -13.85 12.51 13.73
N ILE A 109 -15.15 12.25 13.56
CA ILE A 109 -15.82 12.34 12.26
C ILE A 109 -15.69 13.76 11.71
N GLY A 110 -15.35 13.87 10.41
CA GLY A 110 -15.19 15.14 9.71
C GLY A 110 -13.86 15.89 9.99
N LYS A 111 -12.98 15.35 10.82
CA LYS A 111 -11.65 15.90 11.06
C LYS A 111 -10.57 15.10 10.35
N THR A 112 -9.41 15.71 10.12
CA THR A 112 -8.22 15.00 9.61
C THR A 112 -7.74 13.98 10.65
N PRO A 113 -7.42 12.72 10.26
CA PRO A 113 -6.88 11.73 11.17
C PRO A 113 -5.52 12.13 11.75
N ASN A 114 -5.24 11.68 12.97
CA ASN A 114 -3.94 11.90 13.60
C ASN A 114 -2.91 10.87 13.10
N ILE A 115 -2.13 11.25 12.09
CA ILE A 115 -1.13 10.40 11.44
C ILE A 115 -0.02 9.94 12.39
N THR A 116 0.28 10.69 13.45
CA THR A 116 1.33 10.31 14.41
C THR A 116 0.98 9.02 15.16
N ALA A 117 -0.31 8.67 15.26
CA ALA A 117 -0.78 7.45 15.91
C ALA A 117 -0.34 6.15 15.20
N VAL A 118 0.07 6.22 13.92
CA VAL A 118 0.52 5.06 13.14
C VAL A 118 2.02 5.07 12.84
N ASN A 119 2.76 6.03 13.41
CA ASN A 119 4.22 6.15 13.27
C ASN A 119 4.73 6.14 11.80
N ILE A 120 4.01 6.84 10.91
CA ILE A 120 4.38 7.00 9.49
C ILE A 120 4.57 8.48 9.12
N GLY A 121 4.88 9.33 10.10
CA GLY A 121 4.89 10.79 9.91
C GLY A 121 5.80 11.27 8.79
N ALA A 122 7.04 10.78 8.72
CA ALA A 122 7.98 11.14 7.66
C ALA A 122 7.50 10.64 6.28
N THR A 123 7.09 9.38 6.20
CA THR A 123 6.53 8.75 4.99
C THR A 123 5.28 9.47 4.52
N TYR A 124 4.38 9.82 5.46
CA TYR A 124 3.16 10.54 5.15
C TYR A 124 3.44 11.95 4.59
N GLY A 125 4.46 12.64 5.11
CA GLY A 125 4.89 13.93 4.60
C GLY A 125 5.26 13.84 3.11
N SER A 126 6.10 12.88 2.75
CA SER A 126 6.48 12.62 1.35
C SER A 126 5.28 12.25 0.48
N LEU A 127 4.40 11.36 0.94
CA LEU A 127 3.17 10.99 0.23
C LEU A 127 2.23 12.18 0.03
N SER A 128 2.15 13.08 1.01
CA SER A 128 1.34 14.29 0.93
C SER A 128 1.89 15.26 -0.12
N GLU A 129 3.20 15.43 -0.18
CA GLU A 129 3.87 16.26 -1.19
C GLU A 129 3.63 15.73 -2.60
N ILE A 130 3.72 14.41 -2.79
CA ILE A 130 3.42 13.74 -4.06
C ILE A 130 1.95 13.97 -4.45
N ALA A 131 1.02 13.65 -3.57
CA ALA A 131 -0.41 13.75 -3.85
C ALA A 131 -0.88 15.18 -4.20
N HIS A 132 -0.19 16.19 -3.68
CA HIS A 132 -0.48 17.60 -3.99
C HIS A 132 0.38 18.16 -5.12
N SER A 133 1.29 17.37 -5.69
CA SER A 133 2.27 17.81 -6.72
C SER A 133 2.96 19.12 -6.32
N SER A 134 3.22 19.29 -5.02
CA SER A 134 3.70 20.54 -4.44
C SER A 134 5.19 20.81 -4.67
N LYS A 135 5.92 19.77 -5.10
CA LYS A 135 7.35 19.86 -5.40
C LYS A 135 7.67 19.42 -6.82
N LEU A 136 8.64 20.08 -7.43
CA LEU A 136 9.13 19.72 -8.77
C LEU A 136 9.70 18.28 -8.80
N GLU A 137 10.28 17.82 -7.70
CA GLU A 137 10.82 16.46 -7.54
C GLU A 137 9.75 15.37 -7.73
N THR A 138 8.46 15.69 -7.48
CA THR A 138 7.35 14.77 -7.77
C THR A 138 7.30 14.36 -9.25
N MET A 139 7.79 15.22 -10.14
CA MET A 139 7.81 14.93 -11.56
C MET A 139 8.78 13.78 -11.93
N SER A 140 9.79 13.50 -11.10
CA SER A 140 10.68 12.35 -11.30
C SER A 140 9.96 11.00 -11.23
N LEU A 141 8.83 10.95 -10.52
CA LEU A 141 7.98 9.75 -10.45
C LEU A 141 7.35 9.37 -11.79
N LEU A 142 7.19 10.34 -12.70
CA LEU A 142 6.69 10.07 -14.06
C LEU A 142 7.69 9.31 -14.92
N GLY A 143 8.95 9.20 -14.46
CA GLY A 143 10.04 8.66 -15.26
C GLY A 143 10.49 9.61 -16.36
N ILE A 144 11.63 9.29 -16.97
CA ILE A 144 12.22 10.06 -18.07
C ILE A 144 12.21 9.21 -19.31
N GLN A 145 11.65 9.73 -20.38
CA GLN A 145 11.75 9.14 -21.71
C GLN A 145 12.72 9.95 -22.56
N ALA A 146 13.75 9.30 -23.06
CA ALA A 146 14.72 9.91 -23.96
C ALA A 146 14.68 9.20 -25.32
N ASN A 147 14.59 9.96 -26.38
CA ASN A 147 14.83 9.51 -27.76
C ASN A 147 15.95 10.35 -28.39
N ALA A 148 16.29 10.06 -29.64
CA ALA A 148 17.41 10.74 -30.33
C ALA A 148 17.23 12.27 -30.46
N GLU A 149 16.03 12.78 -30.31
CA GLU A 149 15.70 14.19 -30.54
C GLU A 149 15.23 14.91 -29.27
N HIS A 150 14.63 14.18 -28.30
CA HIS A 150 14.01 14.78 -27.13
C HIS A 150 14.25 13.94 -25.87
N THR A 151 14.47 14.64 -24.76
CA THR A 151 14.46 14.08 -23.39
C THR A 151 13.42 14.83 -22.57
N GLY A 152 12.49 14.10 -21.96
CA GLY A 152 11.44 14.71 -21.14
C GLY A 152 10.73 13.69 -20.25
N PHE A 153 9.76 14.16 -19.49
CA PHE A 153 8.92 13.26 -18.69
C PHE A 153 8.06 12.39 -19.59
N SER A 154 7.96 11.11 -19.22
CA SER A 154 7.12 10.19 -19.98
C SER A 154 5.64 10.52 -19.76
N VAL A 155 4.88 10.49 -20.85
CA VAL A 155 3.41 10.56 -20.83
C VAL A 155 2.80 9.20 -20.46
N TYR A 156 3.57 8.13 -20.65
CA TYR A 156 3.18 6.76 -20.34
C TYR A 156 3.95 6.25 -19.14
N PRO A 157 3.39 5.32 -18.36
CA PRO A 157 4.10 4.71 -17.22
C PRO A 157 5.41 4.06 -17.67
N VAL A 158 6.46 4.26 -16.88
CA VAL A 158 7.80 3.71 -17.14
C VAL A 158 8.39 3.26 -15.81
N PHE A 159 8.88 2.04 -15.75
CA PHE A 159 9.63 1.57 -14.59
C PHE A 159 10.83 2.47 -14.33
N ASN A 160 11.04 2.85 -13.09
CA ASN A 160 12.18 3.66 -12.65
C ASN A 160 12.53 3.32 -11.19
N GLU A 161 13.62 3.90 -10.67
CA GLU A 161 14.11 3.66 -9.30
C GLU A 161 13.07 3.96 -8.21
N HIS A 162 12.12 4.86 -8.46
CA HIS A 162 11.08 5.20 -7.51
C HIS A 162 10.01 4.12 -7.40
N THR A 163 9.92 3.17 -8.34
CA THR A 163 8.99 2.04 -8.25
C THR A 163 9.31 1.20 -7.02
N LEU A 164 10.57 0.81 -6.81
CA LEU A 164 10.97 0.03 -5.63
C LEU A 164 10.80 0.83 -4.34
N LYS A 165 11.04 2.14 -4.37
CA LYS A 165 10.80 3.01 -3.22
C LYS A 165 9.31 3.10 -2.87
N THR A 166 8.44 3.16 -3.87
CA THR A 166 6.98 3.14 -3.66
C THR A 166 6.53 1.81 -3.07
N ILE A 167 7.07 0.69 -3.53
CA ILE A 167 6.86 -0.63 -2.94
C ILE A 167 7.31 -0.65 -1.48
N SER A 168 8.48 -0.11 -1.17
CA SER A 168 9.00 -0.02 0.21
C SER A 168 8.03 0.71 1.14
N ILE A 169 7.55 1.87 0.72
CA ILE A 169 6.54 2.64 1.46
C ILE A 169 5.25 1.83 1.63
N TYR A 170 4.82 1.15 0.58
CA TYR A 170 3.60 0.36 0.61
C TYR A 170 3.70 -0.84 1.57
N CYS A 171 4.82 -1.56 1.56
CA CYS A 171 5.11 -2.64 2.51
C CYS A 171 5.03 -2.16 3.97
N ASP A 172 5.58 -0.97 4.28
CA ASP A 172 5.49 -0.37 5.61
C ASP A 172 4.03 -0.12 6.03
N VAL A 173 3.24 0.50 5.16
CA VAL A 173 1.81 0.77 5.45
C VAL A 173 1.02 -0.53 5.59
N PHE A 174 1.28 -1.53 4.75
CA PHE A 174 0.63 -2.83 4.81
C PHE A 174 0.97 -3.58 6.11
N CYS A 175 2.23 -3.61 6.52
CA CYS A 175 2.64 -4.23 7.79
C CYS A 175 1.98 -3.57 9.01
N LYS A 176 1.84 -2.25 9.00
CA LYS A 176 1.10 -1.52 10.05
C LYS A 176 -0.38 -1.85 10.05
N PHE A 177 -0.99 -2.04 8.87
CA PHE A 177 -2.35 -2.54 8.78
C PHE A 177 -2.49 -3.94 9.37
N VAL A 178 -1.59 -4.86 9.02
CA VAL A 178 -1.57 -6.22 9.60
C VAL A 178 -1.45 -6.18 11.12
N ALA A 179 -0.53 -5.36 11.65
CA ALA A 179 -0.36 -5.19 13.09
C ALA A 179 -1.64 -4.67 13.77
N ALA A 180 -2.33 -3.71 13.17
CA ALA A 180 -3.60 -3.21 13.66
C ALA A 180 -4.70 -4.28 13.63
N MET A 181 -4.75 -5.13 12.60
CA MET A 181 -5.72 -6.23 12.52
C MET A 181 -5.44 -7.31 13.58
N LEU A 182 -4.19 -7.62 13.87
CA LEU A 182 -3.81 -8.57 14.93
C LEU A 182 -4.16 -8.05 16.33
N GLN A 183 -4.18 -6.73 16.52
CA GLN A 183 -4.55 -6.07 17.78
C GLN A 183 -6.06 -5.83 17.89
N TYR A 184 -6.80 -5.90 16.78
CA TYR A 184 -8.22 -5.65 16.79
C TYR A 184 -8.97 -6.78 17.51
N GLU A 185 -9.66 -6.46 18.62
CA GLU A 185 -10.25 -7.40 19.55
C GLU A 185 -11.18 -8.41 18.85
N GLN A 186 -12.02 -7.94 17.91
CA GLN A 186 -12.96 -8.82 17.18
C GLN A 186 -12.26 -9.90 16.33
N LEU A 187 -11.02 -9.69 15.95
CA LEU A 187 -10.20 -10.64 15.17
C LEU A 187 -9.25 -11.43 16.06
N SER A 188 -8.65 -10.79 17.06
CA SER A 188 -7.63 -11.37 17.94
C SER A 188 -8.15 -12.52 18.80
N ILE A 189 -9.46 -12.63 19.03
CA ILE A 189 -10.13 -13.74 19.70
C ILE A 189 -9.96 -15.05 18.91
N SER A 190 -9.82 -14.98 17.57
CA SER A 190 -9.64 -16.16 16.73
C SER A 190 -8.19 -16.64 16.79
N LYS A 191 -7.93 -17.72 17.53
CA LYS A 191 -6.61 -18.35 17.60
C LYS A 191 -6.13 -18.81 16.20
N GLU A 192 -7.05 -19.29 15.37
CA GLU A 192 -6.77 -19.70 14.01
C GLU A 192 -6.30 -18.52 13.15
N PHE A 193 -6.99 -17.36 13.24
CA PHE A 193 -6.57 -16.14 12.54
C PHE A 193 -5.15 -15.72 12.93
N ASN A 194 -4.86 -15.68 14.22
CA ASN A 194 -3.55 -15.25 14.70
C ASN A 194 -2.44 -16.20 14.22
N THR A 195 -2.66 -17.52 14.28
CA THR A 195 -1.67 -18.51 13.86
C THR A 195 -1.37 -18.42 12.35
N ILE A 196 -2.40 -18.38 11.51
CA ILE A 196 -2.23 -18.31 10.06
C ILE A 196 -1.65 -16.95 9.64
N SER A 197 -2.09 -15.86 10.29
CA SER A 197 -1.55 -14.52 10.03
C SER A 197 -0.06 -14.44 10.32
N LEU A 198 0.41 -15.02 11.43
CA LEU A 198 1.83 -15.04 11.76
C LEU A 198 2.65 -15.85 10.74
N GLU A 199 2.14 -16.96 10.24
CA GLU A 199 2.78 -17.75 9.19
C GLU A 199 2.91 -16.93 7.89
N ILE A 200 1.83 -16.27 7.46
CA ILE A 200 1.84 -15.41 6.28
C ILE A 200 2.85 -14.26 6.44
N ILE A 201 2.88 -13.62 7.61
CA ILE A 201 3.81 -12.52 7.89
C ILE A 201 5.26 -13.00 7.86
N ASN A 202 5.55 -14.16 8.45
CA ASN A 202 6.90 -14.72 8.40
C ASN A 202 7.35 -14.96 6.95
N ASN A 203 6.49 -15.58 6.12
CA ASN A 203 6.76 -15.77 4.70
C ASN A 203 6.97 -14.42 3.97
N PHE A 204 6.16 -13.42 4.27
CA PHE A 204 6.30 -12.07 3.71
C PHE A 204 7.66 -11.44 4.06
N ILE A 205 8.08 -11.55 5.33
CA ILE A 205 9.38 -11.04 5.77
C ILE A 205 10.52 -11.82 5.10
N GLU A 206 10.44 -13.15 5.04
CA GLU A 206 11.45 -13.99 4.39
C GLU A 206 11.64 -13.66 2.90
N GLU A 207 10.55 -13.45 2.17
CA GLU A 207 10.60 -13.04 0.76
C GLU A 207 11.13 -11.60 0.63
N GLY A 208 10.74 -10.70 1.53
CA GLY A 208 11.23 -9.34 1.58
C GLY A 208 12.74 -9.26 1.82
N LEU A 209 13.28 -10.07 2.72
CA LEU A 209 14.73 -10.14 3.00
C LEU A 209 15.56 -10.62 1.80
N LYS A 210 14.97 -11.36 0.87
CA LYS A 210 15.59 -11.78 -0.39
C LYS A 210 15.52 -10.69 -1.48
N SER A 211 14.71 -9.66 -1.26
CA SER A 211 14.50 -8.58 -2.21
C SER A 211 15.50 -7.43 -2.02
N ASN A 212 15.49 -6.49 -2.95
CA ASN A 212 16.22 -5.22 -2.89
C ASN A 212 15.31 -4.04 -2.48
N ILE A 213 14.23 -4.33 -1.74
CA ILE A 213 13.28 -3.33 -1.25
C ILE A 213 13.81 -2.76 0.08
N ASP A 214 14.03 -1.45 0.15
CA ASP A 214 14.63 -0.75 1.30
C ASP A 214 13.93 -1.02 2.64
N TYR A 215 12.60 -1.21 2.62
CA TYR A 215 11.83 -1.53 3.83
C TYR A 215 12.38 -2.73 4.60
N PHE A 216 12.90 -3.73 3.90
CA PHE A 216 13.41 -4.95 4.51
C PHE A 216 14.87 -4.87 4.93
N GLU A 217 15.63 -3.84 4.52
CA GLU A 217 17.03 -3.67 4.91
C GLU A 217 17.19 -3.53 6.44
N ILE A 218 16.25 -2.85 7.10
CA ILE A 218 16.24 -2.72 8.57
C ILE A 218 16.12 -4.05 9.32
N TRP A 219 15.63 -5.10 8.66
CA TRP A 219 15.46 -6.43 9.24
C TRP A 219 16.65 -7.35 9.00
N LYS A 220 17.57 -6.98 8.07
CA LYS A 220 18.78 -7.77 7.79
C LYS A 220 19.84 -7.64 8.88
N GLU A 221 19.77 -6.55 9.65
CA GLU A 221 20.73 -6.23 10.72
C GLU A 221 20.26 -6.66 12.13
N SER A 222 19.04 -7.23 12.23
CA SER A 222 18.43 -7.66 13.50
C SER A 222 18.58 -9.16 13.69
#